data_4a633e1a0e029c99408f2ddda12316e6
#
_entry.id   4a633e1a0e029c99408f2ddda12316e6
#
_cell.length_a   1.000
_cell.length_b   1.000
_cell.length_c   1.000
_cell.angle_alpha   90.00
_cell.angle_beta   90.00
_cell.angle_gamma   90.00
#
_symmetry.space_group_name_H-M   'P 1'
#
loop_
_entity.id
_entity.type
_entity.pdbx_description
1 polymer ?
#
loop_
_entity_poly.entity_id
_entity_poly.type
_entity_poly.pdbx_seq_one_letter_code
_entity_poly.pdbx_strand_id
1 'polypeptide(L)'
;MSEFSHLKNKLLAEQVEDEIYHYILDTPLEPGAKLPNEFELGEKFGVGRSTVREAVKLLSSKGIVEARRGSGTYVVTTAKGLSDPLNLRSVQDKNALALDLVNVRLLLEPGMAEMAALNASDEDIERIQRLCDRVESKIHSGDLYIEDDIAFHTCIAESSKNMVVEQLIPIIDTAVMMFVNVTHKKLTEETILPHRMITEAIARHDPIGARSAMVMHLNFNRNCIRKLYDGEWET
;
A
#
# COMPACT_ATOMS: atom_id res chain seq x y z
N MET A 1 -2.06 8.92 -44.41
CA MET A 1 -1.31 9.93 -43.66
C MET A 1 -1.83 9.91 -42.23
N SER A 2 -1.10 9.33 -41.35
CA SER A 2 -1.52 9.12 -39.97
C SER A 2 -0.88 10.16 -39.05
N GLU A 3 -1.69 11.01 -38.49
CA GLU A 3 -1.31 12.00 -37.48
C GLU A 3 -1.77 11.56 -36.10
N PHE A 4 -1.09 10.60 -35.50
CA PHE A 4 -1.30 10.24 -34.07
C PHE A 4 0.02 10.08 -33.31
N SER A 5 1.01 10.97 -33.56
CA SER A 5 2.30 10.90 -32.90
C SER A 5 2.48 11.89 -31.72
N HIS A 6 1.41 12.48 -31.15
CA HIS A 6 1.52 13.53 -30.12
C HIS A 6 1.04 13.17 -28.71
N LEU A 7 0.94 11.89 -28.36
CA LEU A 7 0.49 11.48 -27.03
C LEU A 7 1.63 11.02 -26.08
N LYS A 8 2.87 11.48 -26.26
CA LYS A 8 4.02 11.06 -25.43
C LYS A 8 4.50 12.09 -24.42
N ASN A 9 3.90 13.25 -24.31
CA ASN A 9 4.23 14.18 -23.22
C ASN A 9 3.14 14.08 -22.15
N LYS A 10 3.55 13.75 -20.91
CA LYS A 10 2.68 13.85 -19.73
C LYS A 10 2.03 15.24 -19.75
N LEU A 11 0.70 15.30 -19.65
CA LEU A 11 -0.02 16.58 -19.69
C LEU A 11 0.54 17.49 -18.59
N LEU A 12 0.66 18.79 -18.84
CA LEU A 12 1.24 19.73 -17.88
C LEU A 12 0.51 19.67 -16.53
N ALA A 13 -0.80 19.40 -16.54
CA ALA A 13 -1.58 19.20 -15.32
C ALA A 13 -1.14 17.95 -14.50
N GLU A 14 -0.72 16.87 -15.17
CA GLU A 14 -0.21 15.68 -14.50
C GLU A 14 1.20 15.91 -13.91
N GLN A 15 2.02 16.71 -14.57
CA GLN A 15 3.32 17.11 -14.02
C GLN A 15 3.15 17.98 -12.76
N VAL A 16 2.22 18.93 -12.80
CA VAL A 16 1.89 19.80 -11.66
C VAL A 16 1.23 18.99 -10.54
N GLU A 17 0.45 17.97 -10.87
CA GLU A 17 -0.11 17.03 -9.89
C GLU A 17 1.01 16.33 -9.11
N ASP A 18 2.03 15.79 -9.81
CA ASP A 18 3.16 15.14 -9.18
C ASP A 18 3.92 16.12 -8.26
N GLU A 19 4.18 17.35 -8.74
CA GLU A 19 4.88 18.38 -7.96
C GLU A 19 4.10 18.79 -6.70
N ILE A 20 2.77 18.93 -6.77
CA ILE A 20 1.94 19.19 -5.59
C ILE A 20 1.99 18.00 -4.64
N TYR A 21 1.96 16.78 -5.16
CA TYR A 21 2.06 15.57 -4.36
C TYR A 21 3.41 15.48 -3.63
N HIS A 22 4.53 15.71 -4.33
CA HIS A 22 5.86 15.79 -3.71
C HIS A 22 5.93 16.89 -2.66
N TYR A 23 5.33 18.05 -2.93
CA TYR A 23 5.26 19.13 -1.94
C TYR A 23 4.52 18.70 -0.66
N ILE A 24 3.43 17.91 -0.77
CA ILE A 24 2.71 17.36 0.39
C ILE A 24 3.59 16.38 1.19
N LEU A 25 4.40 15.58 0.50
CA LEU A 25 5.27 14.59 1.13
C LEU A 25 6.52 15.20 1.79
N ASP A 26 7.14 16.18 1.13
CA ASP A 26 8.39 16.82 1.57
C ASP A 26 8.14 17.86 2.67
N THR A 27 6.98 18.51 2.65
CA THR A 27 6.50 19.36 3.73
C THR A 27 5.62 18.47 4.62
N PRO A 28 5.94 18.19 5.88
CA PRO A 28 5.16 17.27 6.71
C PRO A 28 3.76 17.85 7.00
N LEU A 29 2.91 17.85 5.97
CA LEU A 29 1.54 18.33 6.06
C LEU A 29 0.66 17.20 6.57
N GLU A 30 0.17 17.32 7.78
CA GLU A 30 -0.77 16.37 8.37
C GLU A 30 -2.14 16.38 7.66
N PRO A 31 -2.91 15.26 7.69
CA PRO A 31 -4.29 15.26 7.23
C PRO A 31 -5.09 16.39 7.89
N GLY A 32 -5.82 17.15 7.08
CA GLY A 32 -6.51 18.37 7.50
C GLY A 32 -5.69 19.64 7.30
N ALA A 33 -4.40 19.58 6.97
CA ALA A 33 -3.61 20.74 6.63
C ALA A 33 -4.13 21.40 5.34
N LYS A 34 -4.10 22.73 5.31
CA LYS A 34 -4.52 23.49 4.13
C LYS A 34 -3.34 23.67 3.18
N LEU A 35 -3.56 23.34 1.90
CA LEU A 35 -2.60 23.65 0.83
C LEU A 35 -2.56 25.14 0.52
N PRO A 36 -1.44 25.65 -0.03
CA PRO A 36 -1.41 26.96 -0.67
C PRO A 36 -2.51 27.06 -1.73
N ASN A 37 -3.03 28.26 -1.93
CA ASN A 37 -4.13 28.48 -2.89
C ASN A 37 -3.65 28.32 -4.35
N GLU A 38 -4.59 28.22 -5.31
CA GLU A 38 -4.29 28.02 -6.72
C GLU A 38 -3.36 29.08 -7.31
N PHE A 39 -3.39 30.30 -6.79
CA PHE A 39 -2.51 31.38 -7.23
C PHE A 39 -1.07 31.17 -6.73
N GLU A 40 -0.91 30.89 -5.44
CA GLU A 40 0.39 30.63 -4.81
C GLU A 40 1.08 29.41 -5.42
N LEU A 41 0.32 28.32 -5.67
CA LEU A 41 0.84 27.14 -6.35
C LEU A 41 1.22 27.43 -7.80
N GLY A 42 0.41 28.26 -8.51
CA GLY A 42 0.70 28.69 -9.86
C GLY A 42 2.00 29.50 -9.97
N GLU A 43 2.26 30.40 -9.05
CA GLU A 43 3.51 31.15 -8.95
C GLU A 43 4.69 30.23 -8.63
N LYS A 44 4.52 29.31 -7.67
CA LYS A 44 5.56 28.36 -7.24
C LYS A 44 6.01 27.43 -8.37
N PHE A 45 5.08 26.95 -9.20
CA PHE A 45 5.36 26.00 -10.28
C PHE A 45 5.48 26.68 -11.66
N GLY A 46 5.30 28.00 -11.76
CA GLY A 46 5.40 28.73 -13.00
C GLY A 46 4.31 28.40 -14.02
N VAL A 47 3.09 28.07 -13.55
CA VAL A 47 1.97 27.64 -14.39
C VAL A 47 0.69 28.46 -14.14
N GLY A 48 -0.24 28.40 -15.09
CA GLY A 48 -1.54 29.07 -14.94
C GLY A 48 -2.44 28.41 -13.90
N ARG A 49 -3.34 29.20 -13.28
CA ARG A 49 -4.32 28.70 -12.29
C ARG A 49 -5.20 27.57 -12.81
N SER A 50 -5.54 27.59 -14.12
CA SER A 50 -6.32 26.51 -14.74
C SER A 50 -5.60 25.16 -14.67
N THR A 51 -4.28 25.17 -14.91
CA THR A 51 -3.46 23.96 -14.81
C THR A 51 -3.38 23.44 -13.37
N VAL A 52 -3.19 24.35 -12.40
CA VAL A 52 -3.20 23.99 -10.96
C VAL A 52 -4.56 23.40 -10.59
N ARG A 53 -5.66 24.00 -11.04
CA ARG A 53 -7.01 23.50 -10.74
C ARG A 53 -7.25 22.11 -11.31
N GLU A 54 -6.78 21.81 -12.51
CA GLU A 54 -6.88 20.46 -13.08
C GLU A 54 -6.00 19.47 -12.29
N ALA A 55 -4.79 19.85 -11.90
CA ALA A 55 -3.92 19.06 -11.02
C ALA A 55 -4.59 18.76 -9.66
N VAL A 56 -5.20 19.77 -9.04
CA VAL A 56 -5.95 19.59 -7.78
C VAL A 56 -7.14 18.66 -7.95
N LYS A 57 -7.86 18.72 -9.10
CA LYS A 57 -8.94 17.77 -9.40
C LYS A 57 -8.43 16.34 -9.53
N LEU A 58 -7.26 16.14 -10.17
CA LEU A 58 -6.63 14.83 -10.27
C LEU A 58 -6.27 14.29 -8.87
N LEU A 59 -5.64 15.11 -8.01
CA LEU A 59 -5.34 14.76 -6.63
C LEU A 59 -6.62 14.48 -5.81
N SER A 60 -7.69 15.26 -6.04
CA SER A 60 -8.99 15.02 -5.39
C SER A 60 -9.61 13.71 -5.83
N SER A 61 -9.53 13.37 -7.12
CA SER A 61 -10.04 12.09 -7.62
C SER A 61 -9.29 10.88 -7.05
N LYS A 62 -8.02 11.07 -6.67
CA LYS A 62 -7.16 10.09 -5.99
C LYS A 62 -7.35 10.09 -4.46
N GLY A 63 -8.22 10.96 -3.92
CA GLY A 63 -8.48 11.07 -2.47
C GLY A 63 -7.31 11.64 -1.66
N ILE A 64 -6.33 12.27 -2.31
CA ILE A 64 -5.16 12.87 -1.66
C ILE A 64 -5.52 14.22 -1.04
N VAL A 65 -6.34 14.99 -1.73
CA VAL A 65 -6.82 16.31 -1.26
C VAL A 65 -8.32 16.44 -1.43
N GLU A 66 -8.93 17.36 -0.66
CA GLU A 66 -10.33 17.73 -0.74
C GLU A 66 -10.46 19.25 -0.99
N ALA A 67 -11.13 19.64 -2.07
CA ALA A 67 -11.45 21.03 -2.32
C ALA A 67 -12.75 21.42 -1.61
N ARG A 68 -12.67 22.28 -0.59
CA ARG A 68 -13.82 22.79 0.16
C ARG A 68 -14.22 24.17 -0.37
N ARG A 69 -15.46 24.26 -0.89
CA ARG A 69 -15.95 25.48 -1.53
C ARG A 69 -15.82 26.70 -0.63
N GLY A 70 -15.13 27.74 -1.12
CA GLY A 70 -14.90 29.00 -0.38
C GLY A 70 -13.87 28.91 0.75
N SER A 71 -13.34 27.74 1.04
CA SER A 71 -12.40 27.53 2.16
C SER A 71 -10.97 27.21 1.68
N GLY A 72 -10.82 26.49 0.57
CA GLY A 72 -9.53 26.10 0.00
C GLY A 72 -9.41 24.60 -0.22
N THR A 73 -8.20 24.13 -0.48
CA THR A 73 -7.86 22.71 -0.66
C THR A 73 -7.13 22.20 0.57
N TYR A 74 -7.54 21.03 1.04
CA TYR A 74 -7.02 20.42 2.27
C TYR A 74 -6.48 19.04 1.98
N VAL A 75 -5.37 18.66 2.63
CA VAL A 75 -4.82 17.32 2.58
C VAL A 75 -5.79 16.36 3.29
N VAL A 76 -6.14 15.27 2.62
CA VAL A 76 -6.98 14.19 3.18
C VAL A 76 -6.12 13.06 3.70
N THR A 77 -5.03 12.74 2.97
CA THR A 77 -4.08 11.72 3.37
C THR A 77 -2.67 12.12 2.97
N THR A 78 -1.72 11.88 3.86
CA THR A 78 -0.27 11.99 3.62
C THR A 78 0.38 10.64 3.43
N ALA A 79 -0.40 9.56 3.46
CA ALA A 79 0.12 8.25 3.18
C ALA A 79 0.83 8.28 1.82
N LYS A 80 2.15 8.09 1.83
CA LYS A 80 2.97 7.88 0.63
C LYS A 80 2.18 6.97 -0.30
N GLY A 81 1.56 7.62 -1.31
CA GLY A 81 0.82 7.05 -2.39
C GLY A 81 0.53 5.56 -2.31
N LEU A 82 -0.38 5.13 -1.48
CA LEU A 82 -1.17 3.99 -1.86
C LEU A 82 -2.00 4.50 -3.05
N SER A 83 -1.39 4.39 -4.23
CA SER A 83 -2.17 4.57 -5.45
C SER A 83 -3.33 3.59 -5.30
N ASP A 84 -4.57 4.06 -5.43
CA ASP A 84 -5.75 3.22 -5.45
C ASP A 84 -6.16 2.98 -6.91
N PRO A 85 -5.35 2.24 -7.68
CA PRO A 85 -5.54 2.07 -9.11
C PRO A 85 -6.85 1.35 -9.44
N LEU A 86 -7.41 0.65 -8.47
CA LEU A 86 -8.66 -0.09 -8.60
C LEU A 86 -9.84 0.60 -7.93
N ASN A 87 -9.65 1.82 -7.39
CA ASN A 87 -10.67 2.59 -6.69
C ASN A 87 -11.36 1.82 -5.54
N LEU A 88 -10.61 1.01 -4.83
CA LEU A 88 -11.10 0.15 -3.75
C LEU A 88 -11.60 0.95 -2.55
N ARG A 89 -11.11 2.18 -2.38
CA ARG A 89 -11.56 3.07 -1.30
C ARG A 89 -13.02 3.48 -1.42
N SER A 90 -13.58 3.47 -2.64
CA SER A 90 -14.98 3.79 -2.89
C SER A 90 -15.95 2.67 -2.50
N VAL A 91 -15.46 1.45 -2.28
CA VAL A 91 -16.28 0.31 -1.88
C VAL A 91 -16.80 0.54 -0.46
N GLN A 92 -18.12 0.48 -0.30
CA GLN A 92 -18.79 0.81 0.96
C GLN A 92 -18.65 -0.30 2.01
N ASP A 93 -18.84 -1.55 1.61
CA ASP A 93 -18.68 -2.69 2.51
C ASP A 93 -17.19 -3.02 2.69
N LYS A 94 -16.61 -2.48 3.75
CA LYS A 94 -15.19 -2.65 4.07
C LYS A 94 -14.85 -4.07 4.51
N ASN A 95 -15.78 -4.77 5.14
CA ASN A 95 -15.57 -6.15 5.59
C ASN A 95 -15.57 -7.12 4.40
N ALA A 96 -16.54 -6.99 3.50
CA ALA A 96 -16.57 -7.76 2.25
C ALA A 96 -15.31 -7.48 1.41
N LEU A 97 -14.92 -6.20 1.27
CA LEU A 97 -13.71 -5.81 0.57
C LEU A 97 -12.45 -6.43 1.20
N ALA A 98 -12.33 -6.42 2.53
CA ALA A 98 -11.18 -7.02 3.21
C ALA A 98 -11.10 -8.54 2.95
N LEU A 99 -12.25 -9.23 2.92
CA LEU A 99 -12.30 -10.66 2.59
C LEU A 99 -11.89 -10.93 1.13
N ASP A 100 -12.37 -10.11 0.19
CA ASP A 100 -11.99 -10.23 -1.23
C ASP A 100 -10.51 -9.95 -1.44
N LEU A 101 -9.97 -8.93 -0.77
CA LEU A 101 -8.55 -8.60 -0.83
C LEU A 101 -7.66 -9.72 -0.28
N VAL A 102 -8.02 -10.35 0.85
CA VAL A 102 -7.24 -11.49 1.36
C VAL A 102 -7.33 -12.71 0.44
N ASN A 103 -8.44 -12.90 -0.27
CA ASN A 103 -8.56 -13.93 -1.30
C ASN A 103 -7.63 -13.64 -2.50
N VAL A 104 -7.51 -12.37 -2.93
CA VAL A 104 -6.54 -11.96 -3.96
C VAL A 104 -5.10 -12.18 -3.49
N ARG A 105 -4.77 -11.83 -2.23
CA ARG A 105 -3.46 -12.13 -1.64
C ARG A 105 -3.14 -13.63 -1.68
N LEU A 106 -4.09 -14.48 -1.34
CA LEU A 106 -3.96 -15.95 -1.42
C LEU A 106 -3.67 -16.48 -2.83
N LEU A 107 -4.12 -15.78 -3.87
CA LEU A 107 -3.82 -16.13 -5.26
C LEU A 107 -2.41 -15.70 -5.67
N LEU A 108 -1.90 -14.58 -5.15
CA LEU A 108 -0.68 -13.92 -5.62
C LEU A 108 0.53 -14.20 -4.72
N GLU A 109 0.43 -13.90 -3.43
CA GLU A 109 1.59 -13.85 -2.53
C GLU A 109 2.27 -15.20 -2.27
N PRO A 110 1.58 -16.37 -2.24
CA PRO A 110 2.28 -17.64 -2.14
C PRO A 110 3.24 -17.90 -3.31
N GLY A 111 2.85 -17.50 -4.54
CA GLY A 111 3.72 -17.58 -5.71
C GLY A 111 4.87 -16.56 -5.65
N MET A 112 4.64 -15.38 -5.09
CA MET A 112 5.67 -14.38 -4.86
C MET A 112 6.73 -14.87 -3.85
N ALA A 113 6.29 -15.46 -2.73
CA ALA A 113 7.18 -16.04 -1.73
C ALA A 113 8.00 -17.22 -2.30
N GLU A 114 7.39 -18.07 -3.12
CA GLU A 114 8.08 -19.14 -3.85
C GLU A 114 9.17 -18.58 -4.77
N MET A 115 8.84 -17.56 -5.58
CA MET A 115 9.81 -16.90 -6.45
C MET A 115 10.89 -16.15 -5.66
N ALA A 116 10.55 -15.51 -4.53
CA ALA A 116 11.53 -14.87 -3.65
C ALA A 116 12.54 -15.90 -3.10
N ALA A 117 12.10 -17.08 -2.68
CA ALA A 117 13.01 -18.13 -2.23
C ALA A 117 13.97 -18.61 -3.33
N LEU A 118 13.57 -18.52 -4.61
CA LEU A 118 14.42 -18.88 -5.74
C LEU A 118 15.39 -17.76 -6.16
N ASN A 119 14.99 -16.48 -6.03
CA ASN A 119 15.64 -15.36 -6.70
C ASN A 119 16.22 -14.29 -5.76
N ALA A 120 15.88 -14.33 -4.46
CA ALA A 120 16.36 -13.35 -3.50
C ALA A 120 17.89 -13.37 -3.38
N SER A 121 18.50 -12.19 -3.42
CA SER A 121 19.92 -12.02 -3.08
C SER A 121 20.11 -12.07 -1.56
N ASP A 122 21.35 -12.23 -1.12
CA ASP A 122 21.70 -12.17 0.32
C ASP A 122 21.23 -10.85 0.95
N GLU A 123 21.31 -9.73 0.22
CA GLU A 123 20.83 -8.41 0.68
C GLU A 123 19.31 -8.37 0.83
N ASP A 124 18.57 -8.99 -0.09
CA ASP A 124 17.12 -9.12 0.01
C ASP A 124 16.73 -9.97 1.23
N ILE A 125 17.42 -11.08 1.45
CA ILE A 125 17.20 -11.97 2.59
C ILE A 125 17.42 -11.20 3.91
N GLU A 126 18.54 -10.49 4.03
CA GLU A 126 18.80 -9.66 5.20
C GLU A 126 17.74 -8.58 5.42
N ARG A 127 17.24 -7.96 4.34
CA ARG A 127 16.17 -6.96 4.41
C ARG A 127 14.87 -7.58 4.91
N ILE A 128 14.48 -8.75 4.39
CA ILE A 128 13.29 -9.51 4.82
C ILE A 128 13.40 -9.87 6.30
N GLN A 129 14.57 -10.36 6.76
CA GLN A 129 14.83 -10.70 8.15
C GLN A 129 14.66 -9.49 9.07
N ARG A 130 15.28 -8.35 8.73
CA ARG A 130 15.14 -7.09 9.50
C ARG A 130 13.69 -6.63 9.60
N LEU A 131 12.91 -6.74 8.52
CA LEU A 131 11.51 -6.35 8.53
C LEU A 131 10.66 -7.29 9.38
N CYS A 132 10.90 -8.60 9.31
CA CYS A 132 10.27 -9.59 10.18
C CYS A 132 10.53 -9.29 11.67
N ASP A 133 11.79 -9.02 12.03
CA ASP A 133 12.20 -8.67 13.41
C ASP A 133 11.51 -7.38 13.89
N ARG A 134 11.36 -6.38 13.02
CA ARG A 134 10.68 -5.12 13.35
C ARG A 134 9.19 -5.32 13.60
N VAL A 135 8.51 -6.09 12.76
CA VAL A 135 7.09 -6.43 12.96
C VAL A 135 6.90 -7.12 14.30
N GLU A 136 7.69 -8.17 14.59
CA GLU A 136 7.63 -8.89 15.86
C GLU A 136 7.91 -7.99 17.06
N SER A 137 8.97 -7.17 17.00
CA SER A 137 9.32 -6.24 18.07
C SER A 137 8.19 -5.25 18.37
N LYS A 138 7.56 -4.70 17.34
CA LYS A 138 6.44 -3.76 17.50
C LYS A 138 5.18 -4.44 18.03
N ILE A 139 4.91 -5.69 17.62
CA ILE A 139 3.83 -6.49 18.18
C ILE A 139 4.05 -6.68 19.68
N HIS A 140 5.23 -7.09 20.10
CA HIS A 140 5.55 -7.32 21.51
C HIS A 140 5.53 -6.04 22.37
N SER A 141 5.90 -4.88 21.80
CA SER A 141 5.81 -3.58 22.50
C SER A 141 4.40 -2.98 22.49
N GLY A 142 3.47 -3.53 21.71
CA GLY A 142 2.13 -2.97 21.52
C GLY A 142 2.09 -1.74 20.58
N ASP A 143 3.18 -1.50 19.85
CA ASP A 143 3.30 -0.39 18.90
C ASP A 143 2.59 -0.68 17.56
N LEU A 144 2.45 0.36 16.75
CA LEU A 144 1.91 0.26 15.41
C LEU A 144 2.91 -0.44 14.47
N TYR A 145 2.54 -1.59 13.93
CA TYR A 145 3.38 -2.39 13.03
C TYR A 145 2.94 -2.40 11.57
N ILE A 146 1.84 -1.71 11.22
CA ILE A 146 1.23 -1.74 9.87
C ILE A 146 2.24 -1.41 8.78
N GLU A 147 3.03 -0.35 8.96
CA GLU A 147 4.01 0.09 7.95
C GLU A 147 5.12 -0.95 7.75
N ASP A 148 5.56 -1.61 8.82
CA ASP A 148 6.57 -2.65 8.73
C ASP A 148 6.01 -3.95 8.14
N ASP A 149 4.73 -4.27 8.39
CA ASP A 149 4.02 -5.39 7.79
C ASP A 149 3.85 -5.22 6.28
N ILE A 150 3.40 -4.03 5.85
CA ILE A 150 3.38 -3.63 4.44
C ILE A 150 4.78 -3.78 3.83
N ALA A 151 5.80 -3.22 4.47
CA ALA A 151 7.17 -3.27 3.97
C ALA A 151 7.70 -4.72 3.87
N PHE A 152 7.32 -5.61 4.79
CA PHE A 152 7.68 -7.02 4.76
C PHE A 152 7.11 -7.72 3.53
N HIS A 153 5.80 -7.61 3.28
CA HIS A 153 5.16 -8.21 2.11
C HIS A 153 5.66 -7.61 0.79
N THR A 154 5.85 -6.29 0.74
CA THR A 154 6.46 -5.57 -0.40
C THR A 154 7.86 -6.10 -0.68
N CYS A 155 8.71 -6.26 0.34
CA CYS A 155 10.06 -6.76 0.18
C CYS A 155 10.10 -8.18 -0.39
N ILE A 156 9.19 -9.06 0.04
CA ILE A 156 9.05 -10.42 -0.53
C ILE A 156 8.66 -10.34 -2.02
N ALA A 157 7.69 -9.47 -2.36
CA ALA A 157 7.26 -9.28 -3.75
C ALA A 157 8.41 -8.77 -4.64
N GLU A 158 9.16 -7.75 -4.19
CA GLU A 158 10.35 -7.22 -4.88
C GLU A 158 11.45 -8.31 -5.04
N SER A 159 11.64 -9.14 -4.02
CA SER A 159 12.62 -10.22 -4.02
C SER A 159 12.28 -11.37 -4.98
N SER A 160 11.03 -11.41 -5.49
CA SER A 160 10.66 -12.32 -6.57
C SER A 160 11.41 -12.05 -7.87
N LYS A 161 11.98 -10.84 -8.03
CA LYS A 161 12.65 -10.31 -9.23
C LYS A 161 11.80 -10.39 -10.50
N ASN A 162 10.49 -10.32 -10.34
CA ASN A 162 9.52 -10.33 -11.42
C ASN A 162 8.94 -8.92 -11.62
N MET A 163 9.25 -8.27 -12.75
CA MET A 163 8.83 -6.90 -13.08
C MET A 163 7.31 -6.69 -13.06
N VAL A 164 6.52 -7.74 -13.34
CA VAL A 164 5.05 -7.65 -13.30
C VAL A 164 4.55 -7.68 -11.86
N VAL A 165 5.19 -8.47 -11.00
CA VAL A 165 4.86 -8.55 -9.57
C VAL A 165 5.04 -7.20 -8.90
N GLU A 166 6.08 -6.43 -9.25
CA GLU A 166 6.29 -5.07 -8.72
C GLU A 166 5.10 -4.15 -8.99
N GLN A 167 4.40 -4.32 -10.12
CA GLN A 167 3.22 -3.52 -10.45
C GLN A 167 1.96 -3.91 -9.63
N LEU A 168 1.98 -5.07 -8.98
CA LEU A 168 0.90 -5.57 -8.12
C LEU A 168 1.05 -5.15 -6.65
N ILE A 169 2.23 -4.65 -6.25
CA ILE A 169 2.53 -4.21 -4.87
C ILE A 169 1.47 -3.25 -4.31
N PRO A 170 0.97 -2.21 -5.03
CA PRO A 170 -0.03 -1.31 -4.49
C PRO A 170 -1.34 -2.00 -4.07
N ILE A 171 -1.66 -3.14 -4.69
CA ILE A 171 -2.83 -3.95 -4.31
C ILE A 171 -2.56 -4.67 -2.98
N ILE A 172 -1.35 -5.22 -2.82
CA ILE A 172 -0.92 -5.90 -1.60
C ILE A 172 -0.92 -4.90 -0.43
N ASP A 173 -0.32 -3.73 -0.61
CA ASP A 173 -0.26 -2.66 0.40
C ASP A 173 -1.65 -2.25 0.86
N THR A 174 -2.58 -2.05 -0.10
CA THR A 174 -3.98 -1.73 0.20
C THR A 174 -4.65 -2.85 1.00
N ALA A 175 -4.37 -4.11 0.65
CA ALA A 175 -4.95 -5.27 1.31
C ALA A 175 -4.44 -5.45 2.74
N VAL A 176 -3.12 -5.29 2.98
CA VAL A 176 -2.51 -5.35 4.32
C VAL A 176 -3.08 -4.25 5.21
N MET A 177 -3.13 -3.00 4.71
CA MET A 177 -3.69 -1.88 5.46
C MET A 177 -5.17 -2.12 5.82
N MET A 178 -5.97 -2.59 4.88
CA MET A 178 -7.39 -2.86 5.10
C MET A 178 -7.57 -3.96 6.14
N PHE A 179 -6.78 -5.03 6.06
CA PHE A 179 -6.80 -6.14 7.01
C PHE A 179 -6.56 -5.65 8.45
N VAL A 180 -5.47 -4.92 8.69
CA VAL A 180 -5.13 -4.42 10.03
C VAL A 180 -6.20 -3.45 10.57
N ASN A 181 -6.77 -2.61 9.70
CA ASN A 181 -7.84 -1.69 10.09
C ASN A 181 -9.12 -2.41 10.50
N VAL A 182 -9.52 -3.46 9.76
CA VAL A 182 -10.74 -4.24 10.04
C VAL A 182 -10.57 -5.11 11.28
N THR A 183 -9.39 -5.70 11.48
CA THR A 183 -9.11 -6.60 12.62
C THR A 183 -8.78 -5.85 13.92
N HIS A 184 -8.73 -4.52 13.89
CA HIS A 184 -8.38 -3.68 15.06
C HIS A 184 -7.09 -4.13 15.76
N LYS A 185 -6.11 -4.64 15.00
CA LYS A 185 -4.80 -5.11 15.50
C LYS A 185 -4.85 -6.27 16.50
N LYS A 186 -5.90 -7.04 16.52
CA LYS A 186 -6.07 -8.15 17.50
C LYS A 186 -5.22 -9.39 17.18
N LEU A 187 -4.60 -9.48 15.98
CA LEU A 187 -3.74 -10.61 15.62
C LEU A 187 -2.29 -10.25 15.87
N THR A 188 -1.76 -10.77 16.94
CA THR A 188 -0.38 -10.55 17.36
C THR A 188 0.46 -11.80 17.18
N GLU A 189 0.21 -12.84 17.98
CA GLU A 189 0.98 -14.09 17.92
C GLU A 189 0.77 -14.86 16.61
N GLU A 190 -0.46 -14.84 16.06
CA GLU A 190 -0.81 -15.47 14.79
C GLU A 190 -0.09 -14.84 13.58
N THR A 191 0.44 -13.64 13.72
CA THR A 191 1.26 -12.98 12.69
C THR A 191 2.73 -13.35 12.81
N ILE A 192 3.28 -13.42 14.02
CA ILE A 192 4.72 -13.60 14.28
C ILE A 192 5.22 -14.94 13.71
N LEU A 193 4.61 -16.04 14.13
CA LEU A 193 5.06 -17.38 13.74
C LEU A 193 5.08 -17.59 12.21
N PRO A 194 4.00 -17.27 11.46
CA PRO A 194 4.04 -17.41 10.01
C PRO A 194 5.08 -16.51 9.34
N HIS A 195 5.29 -15.27 9.80
CA HIS A 195 6.32 -14.38 9.25
C HIS A 195 7.72 -15.00 9.43
N ARG A 196 8.01 -15.56 10.60
CA ARG A 196 9.25 -16.29 10.85
C ARG A 196 9.43 -17.47 9.89
N MET A 197 8.38 -18.27 9.71
CA MET A 197 8.42 -19.43 8.81
C MET A 197 8.67 -19.02 7.35
N ILE A 198 8.02 -17.94 6.87
CA ILE A 198 8.25 -17.41 5.54
C ILE A 198 9.70 -16.95 5.39
N THR A 199 10.18 -16.14 6.34
CA THR A 199 11.54 -15.60 6.35
C THR A 199 12.59 -16.70 6.33
N GLU A 200 12.44 -17.71 7.20
CA GLU A 200 13.36 -18.84 7.27
C GLU A 200 13.37 -19.68 5.99
N ALA A 201 12.20 -19.92 5.38
CA ALA A 201 12.10 -20.68 4.14
C ALA A 201 12.79 -19.93 2.99
N ILE A 202 12.58 -18.60 2.88
CA ILE A 202 13.28 -17.78 1.87
C ILE A 202 14.80 -17.80 2.12
N ALA A 203 15.24 -17.64 3.36
CA ALA A 203 16.67 -17.66 3.73
C ALA A 203 17.36 -19.01 3.45
N ARG A 204 16.60 -20.09 3.47
CA ARG A 204 17.10 -21.45 3.11
C ARG A 204 16.93 -21.78 1.64
N HIS A 205 16.46 -20.86 0.82
CA HIS A 205 16.11 -21.11 -0.57
C HIS A 205 15.14 -22.31 -0.72
N ASP A 206 14.15 -22.41 0.17
CA ASP A 206 13.09 -23.43 0.12
C ASP A 206 11.80 -22.84 -0.47
N PRO A 207 11.57 -22.98 -1.80
CA PRO A 207 10.40 -22.38 -2.46
C PRO A 207 9.08 -23.02 -2.00
N ILE A 208 9.10 -24.33 -1.71
CA ILE A 208 7.89 -25.05 -1.26
C ILE A 208 7.53 -24.62 0.17
N GLY A 209 8.52 -24.52 1.05
CA GLY A 209 8.33 -24.03 2.41
C GLY A 209 7.83 -22.60 2.44
N ALA A 210 8.43 -21.69 1.65
CA ALA A 210 8.03 -20.29 1.56
C ALA A 210 6.57 -20.14 1.07
N ARG A 211 6.20 -20.87 0.01
CA ARG A 211 4.83 -20.91 -0.49
C ARG A 211 3.84 -21.40 0.58
N SER A 212 4.17 -22.50 1.25
CA SER A 212 3.30 -23.12 2.25
C SER A 212 3.11 -22.24 3.47
N ALA A 213 4.18 -21.59 3.96
CA ALA A 213 4.12 -20.67 5.08
C ALA A 213 3.28 -19.43 4.75
N MET A 214 3.40 -18.87 3.54
CA MET A 214 2.57 -17.76 3.08
C MET A 214 1.09 -18.16 2.97
N VAL A 215 0.77 -19.33 2.45
CA VAL A 215 -0.61 -19.85 2.44
C VAL A 215 -1.18 -19.96 3.85
N MET A 216 -0.39 -20.46 4.80
CA MET A 216 -0.78 -20.57 6.19
C MET A 216 -1.07 -19.19 6.79
N HIS A 217 -0.15 -18.23 6.63
CA HIS A 217 -0.29 -16.84 7.08
C HIS A 217 -1.61 -16.22 6.59
N LEU A 218 -1.86 -16.27 5.29
CA LEU A 218 -3.04 -15.64 4.70
C LEU A 218 -4.34 -16.35 5.02
N ASN A 219 -4.30 -17.67 5.30
CA ASN A 219 -5.47 -18.38 5.81
C ASN A 219 -5.83 -17.97 7.24
N PHE A 220 -4.84 -17.69 8.11
CA PHE A 220 -5.11 -17.12 9.43
C PHE A 220 -5.81 -15.76 9.28
N ASN A 221 -5.27 -14.88 8.43
CA ASN A 221 -5.85 -13.58 8.14
C ASN A 221 -7.30 -13.70 7.64
N ARG A 222 -7.55 -14.60 6.68
CA ARG A 222 -8.89 -14.84 6.13
C ARG A 222 -9.88 -15.33 7.18
N ASN A 223 -9.45 -16.26 8.01
CA ASN A 223 -10.31 -16.81 9.07
C ASN A 223 -10.64 -15.74 10.12
N CYS A 224 -9.70 -14.86 10.42
CA CYS A 224 -9.92 -13.72 11.31
C CYS A 224 -11.00 -12.79 10.76
N ILE A 225 -10.89 -12.37 9.49
CA ILE A 225 -11.90 -11.50 8.85
C ILE A 225 -13.28 -12.19 8.85
N ARG A 226 -13.34 -13.49 8.56
CA ARG A 226 -14.61 -14.24 8.56
C ARG A 226 -15.28 -14.23 9.93
N LYS A 227 -14.54 -14.50 11.00
CA LYS A 227 -15.07 -14.43 12.37
C LYS A 227 -15.64 -13.07 12.72
N LEU A 228 -14.96 -11.99 12.26
CA LEU A 228 -15.46 -10.62 12.42
C LEU A 228 -16.75 -10.39 11.62
N TYR A 229 -16.80 -10.90 10.39
CA TYR A 229 -17.96 -10.76 9.51
C TYR A 229 -19.19 -11.52 10.05
N ASP A 230 -18.98 -12.73 10.58
CA ASP A 230 -20.03 -13.60 11.13
C ASP A 230 -20.45 -13.18 12.56
N GLY A 231 -19.83 -12.16 13.14
CA GLY A 231 -20.14 -11.68 14.50
C GLY A 231 -19.69 -12.62 15.61
N GLU A 232 -18.83 -13.57 15.30
CA GLU A 232 -18.30 -14.57 16.25
C GLU A 232 -17.13 -14.05 17.09
N TRP A 233 -16.67 -12.80 16.84
CA TRP A 233 -15.64 -12.18 17.64
C TRP A 233 -16.25 -11.25 18.70
N GLU A 234 -16.19 -11.71 19.96
CA GLU A 234 -16.51 -10.86 21.09
C GLU A 234 -15.54 -9.65 21.13
N THR A 235 -16.14 -8.49 21.18
CA THR A 235 -15.48 -7.17 21.27
C THR A 235 -14.73 -6.99 22.60
#